data_d85a1667e98f3c849aa82f21ee96100a
#
_entry.id   d85a1667e98f3c849aa82f21ee96100a
#
_cell.length_a   1.000
_cell.length_b   1.000
_cell.length_c   1.000
_cell.angle_alpha   90.00
_cell.angle_beta   90.00
_cell.angle_gamma   90.00
#
_symmetry.space_group_name_H-M   'P 1'
#
loop_
_entity.id
_entity.type
_entity.pdbx_description
1 polymer ?
#
loop_
_entity_poly.entity_id
_entity_poly.type
_entity_poly.pdbx_seq_one_letter_code
_entity_poly.pdbx_strand_id
1 'polypeptide(L)'
;MKAHDLIELAGRNLREAVLRNSLTTLGISVGVASLVAMLSLGVGLQAMADKRLAKSGLFDTIVVTSRRDIRRFNRPEARNAPPPAESRPLDENARLELERIPDVLEAVPDIRFITELRYDDKPHLNMVAGLPQSAKDRDAFDTIQGTYFSSPTASEAILQKEFADELLGARDTPTHPSNITLDQTKTLIGKNLILRYGERTSTPVATAPVVPTKAEAHSGRGVPASPRKAEANSSPMDGDNSSPMVGYSVIPRQAILRIVGITDQDPDSMRGQGRARVFIPLRFAENMHVMLPNDLRENTRGLSSVQTYSTLSVRAQDPNQVQSIQDAIKKMGFNTFSILDATRSLRRFFAVLDVFLGIFGSLALAVSSIGIVNTLVMAILERRRDIGIMKAIGASDGDVKKLFFAEAGVMGMLGGFVGVGLGWGIGRAINFGTNIYLHSQDLPSENLWSVPWWLVLGAIAFSISVSMISGLYPAARAARLDPVKALRYE
;
A
#
# COMPACT_ATOMS: atom_id res chain seq x y z
N MET A 1 -2.64 13.49 -55.22
CA MET A 1 -2.17 14.60 -54.36
C MET A 1 -1.07 14.12 -53.41
N LYS A 2 0.01 14.87 -53.24
CA LYS A 2 1.05 14.54 -52.26
C LYS A 2 0.56 14.80 -50.84
N ALA A 3 1.06 14.06 -49.83
CA ALA A 3 0.61 14.22 -48.44
C ALA A 3 0.81 15.65 -47.89
N HIS A 4 1.87 16.32 -48.31
CA HIS A 4 2.16 17.70 -47.90
C HIS A 4 1.07 18.66 -48.42
N ASP A 5 0.65 18.55 -49.67
CA ASP A 5 -0.37 19.38 -50.28
C ASP A 5 -1.74 19.24 -49.57
N LEU A 6 -2.03 18.01 -49.12
CA LEU A 6 -3.25 17.70 -48.36
C LEU A 6 -3.28 18.37 -46.98
N ILE A 7 -2.13 18.38 -46.28
CA ILE A 7 -2.01 19.02 -44.95
C ILE A 7 -2.09 20.54 -45.08
N GLU A 8 -1.45 21.11 -46.09
CA GLU A 8 -1.47 22.53 -46.35
C GLU A 8 -2.88 23.01 -46.72
N LEU A 9 -3.58 22.27 -47.58
CA LEU A 9 -4.97 22.56 -47.98
C LEU A 9 -5.93 22.39 -46.78
N ALA A 10 -5.75 21.33 -45.96
CA ALA A 10 -6.54 21.14 -44.74
C ALA A 10 -6.32 22.31 -43.76
N GLY A 11 -5.07 22.75 -43.55
CA GLY A 11 -4.74 23.87 -42.70
C GLY A 11 -5.36 25.21 -43.18
N ARG A 12 -5.39 25.44 -44.49
CA ARG A 12 -6.04 26.63 -45.09
C ARG A 12 -7.56 26.54 -44.89
N ASN A 13 -8.16 25.40 -45.12
CA ASN A 13 -9.62 25.16 -44.92
C ASN A 13 -10.04 25.40 -43.46
N LEU A 14 -9.20 24.98 -42.49
CA LEU A 14 -9.47 25.20 -41.08
C LEU A 14 -9.52 26.68 -40.70
N ARG A 15 -8.72 27.54 -41.39
CA ARG A 15 -8.72 28.99 -41.16
C ARG A 15 -9.93 29.72 -41.73
N GLU A 16 -10.67 29.15 -42.68
CA GLU A 16 -11.85 29.79 -43.26
C GLU A 16 -13.07 29.79 -42.32
N ALA A 17 -13.18 28.78 -41.40
CA ALA A 17 -14.25 28.69 -40.43
C ALA A 17 -13.68 28.62 -38.99
N VAL A 18 -12.91 29.64 -38.59
CA VAL A 18 -12.14 29.66 -37.33
C VAL A 18 -13.03 29.38 -36.12
N LEU A 19 -14.15 30.04 -35.97
CA LEU A 19 -15.02 29.92 -34.78
C LEU A 19 -15.54 28.51 -34.59
N ARG A 20 -16.01 27.87 -35.66
CA ARG A 20 -16.57 26.51 -35.63
C ARG A 20 -15.46 25.46 -35.38
N ASN A 21 -14.37 25.61 -36.10
CA ASN A 21 -13.22 24.66 -35.98
C ASN A 21 -12.54 24.79 -34.63
N SER A 22 -12.42 25.99 -34.06
CA SER A 22 -11.87 26.19 -32.71
C SER A 22 -12.78 25.59 -31.63
N LEU A 23 -14.09 25.71 -31.75
CA LEU A 23 -15.03 25.11 -30.79
C LEU A 23 -14.93 23.57 -30.79
N THR A 24 -14.83 22.96 -31.98
CA THR A 24 -14.68 21.52 -32.13
C THR A 24 -13.31 21.05 -31.58
N THR A 25 -12.22 21.76 -31.95
CA THR A 25 -10.88 21.48 -31.45
C THR A 25 -10.81 21.63 -29.95
N LEU A 26 -11.49 22.61 -29.37
CA LEU A 26 -11.59 22.80 -27.93
C LEU A 26 -12.33 21.64 -27.27
N GLY A 27 -13.42 21.14 -27.87
CA GLY A 27 -14.12 19.94 -27.39
C GLY A 27 -13.19 18.70 -27.36
N ILE A 28 -12.41 18.49 -28.44
CA ILE A 28 -11.41 17.42 -28.50
C ILE A 28 -10.34 17.63 -27.40
N SER A 29 -9.86 18.86 -27.25
CA SER A 29 -8.83 19.22 -26.27
C SER A 29 -9.29 18.94 -24.84
N VAL A 30 -10.53 19.25 -24.50
CA VAL A 30 -11.10 18.95 -23.17
C VAL A 30 -11.20 17.44 -22.95
N GLY A 31 -11.62 16.68 -23.97
CA GLY A 31 -11.66 15.22 -23.90
C GLY A 31 -10.28 14.60 -23.68
N VAL A 32 -9.28 15.05 -24.44
CA VAL A 32 -7.88 14.61 -24.29
C VAL A 32 -7.29 15.05 -22.96
N ALA A 33 -7.57 16.29 -22.52
CA ALA A 33 -7.10 16.80 -21.23
C ALA A 33 -7.65 15.98 -20.08
N SER A 34 -8.94 15.62 -20.13
CA SER A 34 -9.55 14.74 -19.12
C SER A 34 -8.88 13.36 -19.09
N LEU A 35 -8.64 12.75 -20.25
CA LEU A 35 -7.97 11.46 -20.36
C LEU A 35 -6.53 11.53 -19.82
N VAL A 36 -5.74 12.52 -20.23
CA VAL A 36 -4.37 12.71 -19.78
C VAL A 36 -4.33 13.00 -18.27
N ALA A 37 -5.23 13.85 -17.77
CA ALA A 37 -5.29 14.17 -16.36
C ALA A 37 -5.59 12.93 -15.51
N MET A 38 -6.57 12.12 -15.89
CA MET A 38 -6.96 10.93 -15.15
C MET A 38 -5.86 9.87 -15.14
N LEU A 39 -5.28 9.55 -16.31
CA LEU A 39 -4.23 8.54 -16.40
C LEU A 39 -2.92 8.99 -15.74
N SER A 40 -2.59 10.30 -15.83
CA SER A 40 -1.41 10.86 -15.16
C SER A 40 -1.50 10.78 -13.64
N LEU A 41 -2.69 10.93 -13.08
CA LEU A 41 -2.92 10.75 -11.65
C LEU A 41 -2.68 9.29 -11.23
N GLY A 42 -3.21 8.32 -11.99
CA GLY A 42 -3.00 6.89 -11.74
C GLY A 42 -1.52 6.54 -11.74
N VAL A 43 -0.79 6.95 -12.78
CA VAL A 43 0.66 6.73 -12.91
C VAL A 43 1.44 7.44 -11.80
N GLY A 44 1.07 8.67 -11.44
CA GLY A 44 1.72 9.43 -10.38
C GLY A 44 1.56 8.78 -9.00
N LEU A 45 0.34 8.36 -8.65
CA LEU A 45 0.06 7.66 -7.40
C LEU A 45 0.79 6.31 -7.32
N GLN A 46 0.84 5.57 -8.43
CA GLN A 46 1.62 4.33 -8.50
C GLN A 46 3.11 4.59 -8.27
N ALA A 47 3.68 5.58 -8.94
CA ALA A 47 5.09 5.94 -8.78
C ALA A 47 5.42 6.39 -7.35
N MET A 48 4.52 7.14 -6.70
CA MET A 48 4.66 7.54 -5.31
C MET A 48 4.61 6.34 -4.38
N ALA A 49 3.68 5.41 -4.58
CA ALA A 49 3.57 4.20 -3.78
C ALA A 49 4.82 3.32 -3.93
N ASP A 50 5.29 3.10 -5.15
CA ASP A 50 6.51 2.33 -5.43
C ASP A 50 7.74 2.99 -4.77
N LYS A 51 7.86 4.33 -4.81
CA LYS A 51 8.95 5.08 -4.18
C LYS A 51 8.94 4.98 -2.65
N ARG A 52 7.76 5.09 -2.01
CA ARG A 52 7.62 4.95 -0.56
C ARG A 52 7.93 3.53 -0.10
N LEU A 53 7.46 2.53 -0.85
CA LEU A 53 7.76 1.13 -0.57
C LEU A 53 9.27 0.83 -0.75
N ALA A 54 9.90 1.38 -1.81
CA ALA A 54 11.34 1.23 -2.05
C ALA A 54 12.19 1.75 -0.89
N LYS A 55 11.82 2.90 -0.31
CA LYS A 55 12.51 3.49 0.83
C LYS A 55 12.38 2.72 2.14
N SER A 56 11.47 1.74 2.23
CA SER A 56 11.27 0.97 3.46
C SER A 56 12.42 0.00 3.78
N GLY A 57 13.33 -0.29 2.83
CA GLY A 57 14.44 -1.23 3.00
C GLY A 57 14.01 -2.67 3.30
N LEU A 58 12.74 -3.03 3.03
CA LEU A 58 12.16 -4.32 3.40
C LEU A 58 11.84 -5.22 2.19
N PHE A 59 12.41 -4.93 1.03
CA PHE A 59 12.17 -5.73 -0.20
C PHE A 59 12.69 -7.16 -0.09
N ASP A 60 13.71 -7.38 0.73
CA ASP A 60 14.32 -8.68 1.01
C ASP A 60 13.67 -9.40 2.20
N THR A 61 12.68 -8.77 2.85
CA THR A 61 12.10 -9.28 4.10
C THR A 61 10.74 -9.90 3.87
N ILE A 62 10.57 -11.12 4.38
CA ILE A 62 9.34 -11.90 4.38
C ILE A 62 8.84 -11.98 5.81
N VAL A 63 7.64 -11.52 6.06
CA VAL A 63 6.95 -11.66 7.35
C VAL A 63 6.23 -13.00 7.37
N VAL A 64 6.58 -13.86 8.31
CA VAL A 64 6.01 -15.20 8.48
C VAL A 64 5.11 -15.19 9.70
N THR A 65 3.88 -15.70 9.54
CA THR A 65 2.91 -15.84 10.63
C THR A 65 2.32 -17.24 10.65
N SER A 66 1.89 -17.70 11.82
CA SER A 66 1.13 -18.96 11.91
C SER A 66 -0.22 -18.80 11.17
N ARG A 67 -0.68 -19.83 10.47
CA ARG A 67 -2.02 -19.84 9.85
C ARG A 67 -3.17 -19.57 10.83
N ARG A 68 -2.92 -19.77 12.15
CA ARG A 68 -3.88 -19.48 13.22
C ARG A 68 -4.19 -17.98 13.35
N ASP A 69 -3.21 -17.11 13.08
CA ASP A 69 -3.33 -15.69 13.44
C ASP A 69 -4.06 -14.86 12.38
N ILE A 70 -3.92 -15.16 11.10
CA ILE A 70 -4.51 -14.33 10.01
C ILE A 70 -6.04 -14.42 9.96
N ARG A 71 -6.66 -15.57 10.25
CA ARG A 71 -8.13 -15.68 10.24
C ARG A 71 -8.80 -14.79 11.29
N ARG A 72 -8.10 -14.44 12.36
CA ARG A 72 -8.61 -13.59 13.45
C ARG A 72 -8.57 -12.10 13.13
N PHE A 73 -7.63 -11.67 12.28
CA PHE A 73 -7.54 -10.27 11.87
C PHE A 73 -8.64 -9.87 10.88
N ASN A 74 -9.05 -10.77 9.99
CA ASN A 74 -9.94 -10.44 8.88
C ASN A 74 -11.42 -10.76 9.10
N ARG A 75 -11.81 -11.54 10.16
CA ARG A 75 -13.22 -11.86 10.45
C ARG A 75 -13.47 -11.96 11.96
N PRO A 76 -14.23 -11.04 12.55
CA PRO A 76 -14.61 -11.10 13.97
C PRO A 76 -15.34 -12.40 14.35
N GLU A 77 -16.08 -12.97 13.41
CA GLU A 77 -16.86 -14.22 13.60
C GLU A 77 -15.97 -15.48 13.70
N ALA A 78 -14.74 -15.42 13.20
CA ALA A 78 -13.81 -16.56 13.24
C ALA A 78 -13.03 -16.70 14.57
N ARG A 79 -13.30 -15.84 15.55
CA ARG A 79 -12.64 -15.90 16.87
C ARG A 79 -12.85 -17.22 17.62
N ASN A 80 -13.98 -17.90 17.39
CA ASN A 80 -14.36 -19.14 18.06
C ASN A 80 -14.23 -20.39 17.18
N ALA A 81 -13.80 -20.26 15.94
CA ALA A 81 -13.60 -21.41 15.06
C ALA A 81 -12.37 -22.22 15.52
N PRO A 82 -12.46 -23.57 15.52
CA PRO A 82 -11.30 -24.42 15.80
C PRO A 82 -10.18 -24.10 14.79
N PRO A 83 -8.89 -24.18 15.23
CA PRO A 83 -7.78 -23.96 14.33
C PRO A 83 -7.80 -25.00 13.20
N PRO A 84 -7.41 -24.65 11.97
CA PRO A 84 -7.26 -25.64 10.91
C PRO A 84 -6.24 -26.70 11.34
N ALA A 85 -6.55 -27.97 11.03
CA ALA A 85 -5.76 -29.11 11.45
C ALA A 85 -4.27 -29.07 11.09
N GLU A 86 -3.90 -28.24 10.10
CA GLU A 86 -2.53 -28.10 9.58
C GLU A 86 -1.76 -26.87 10.08
N SER A 87 -2.24 -26.16 11.11
CA SER A 87 -1.55 -24.94 11.54
C SER A 87 -0.42 -25.26 12.52
N ARG A 88 0.82 -25.06 12.08
CA ARG A 88 2.02 -25.18 12.93
C ARG A 88 2.22 -23.92 13.79
N PRO A 89 2.65 -24.07 15.06
CA PRO A 89 3.12 -22.95 15.86
C PRO A 89 4.45 -22.40 15.31
N LEU A 90 4.69 -21.11 15.51
CA LEU A 90 5.98 -20.49 15.23
C LEU A 90 6.84 -20.59 16.50
N ASP A 91 7.52 -21.68 16.67
CA ASP A 91 8.45 -21.95 17.76
C ASP A 91 9.91 -21.82 17.29
N GLU A 92 10.86 -22.08 18.18
CA GLU A 92 12.28 -22.04 17.87
C GLU A 92 12.66 -23.10 16.80
N ASN A 93 11.99 -24.26 16.79
CA ASN A 93 12.24 -25.27 15.77
C ASN A 93 11.82 -24.76 14.39
N ALA A 94 10.66 -24.10 14.31
CA ALA A 94 10.19 -23.47 13.08
C ALA A 94 11.18 -22.39 12.60
N ARG A 95 11.73 -21.56 13.50
CA ARG A 95 12.76 -20.57 13.17
C ARG A 95 14.00 -21.20 12.54
N LEU A 96 14.52 -22.27 13.16
CA LEU A 96 15.69 -23.00 12.66
C LEU A 96 15.41 -23.69 11.31
N GLU A 97 14.21 -24.21 11.09
CA GLU A 97 13.82 -24.76 9.79
C GLU A 97 13.77 -23.68 8.70
N LEU A 98 13.27 -22.48 9.03
CA LEU A 98 13.23 -21.35 8.10
C LEU A 98 14.63 -20.85 7.73
N GLU A 99 15.57 -20.85 8.67
CA GLU A 99 16.98 -20.50 8.41
C GLU A 99 17.69 -21.49 7.47
N ARG A 100 17.24 -22.76 7.43
CA ARG A 100 17.81 -23.78 6.54
C ARG A 100 17.31 -23.71 5.10
N ILE A 101 16.34 -22.88 4.80
CA ILE A 101 15.84 -22.68 3.42
C ILE A 101 16.99 -22.04 2.60
N PRO A 102 17.30 -22.57 1.40
CA PRO A 102 18.28 -21.94 0.52
C PRO A 102 17.98 -20.45 0.30
N ASP A 103 19.03 -19.65 0.22
CA ASP A 103 18.97 -18.20 -0.03
C ASP A 103 18.32 -17.37 1.11
N VAL A 104 18.06 -17.97 2.26
CA VAL A 104 17.70 -17.25 3.50
C VAL A 104 18.98 -16.82 4.21
N LEU A 105 19.06 -15.52 4.50
CA LEU A 105 20.19 -14.94 5.24
C LEU A 105 20.01 -15.11 6.76
N GLU A 106 18.82 -14.81 7.24
CA GLU A 106 18.48 -14.88 8.67
C GLU A 106 16.95 -15.03 8.86
N ALA A 107 16.55 -15.68 9.95
CA ALA A 107 15.19 -15.71 10.44
C ALA A 107 15.15 -15.23 11.89
N VAL A 108 14.59 -14.04 12.11
CA VAL A 108 14.58 -13.37 13.40
C VAL A 108 13.16 -13.22 13.94
N PRO A 109 12.96 -13.43 15.26
CA PRO A 109 11.66 -13.21 15.88
C PRO A 109 11.37 -11.71 15.98
N ASP A 110 10.09 -11.35 15.79
CA ASP A 110 9.60 -10.01 16.01
C ASP A 110 9.17 -9.86 17.47
N ILE A 111 10.07 -9.40 18.31
CA ILE A 111 9.84 -9.21 19.73
C ILE A 111 9.41 -7.77 19.98
N ARG A 112 8.13 -7.62 20.39
CA ARG A 112 7.51 -6.33 20.70
C ARG A 112 6.67 -6.43 21.94
N PHE A 113 6.80 -5.43 22.79
CA PHE A 113 6.01 -5.34 24.02
C PHE A 113 5.76 -3.89 24.40
N ILE A 114 4.63 -3.64 25.04
CA ILE A 114 4.30 -2.34 25.60
C ILE A 114 4.80 -2.35 27.04
N THR A 115 5.50 -1.29 27.40
CA THR A 115 6.08 -1.20 28.73
C THR A 115 6.23 0.24 29.22
N GLU A 116 6.41 0.40 30.53
CA GLU A 116 6.72 1.67 31.16
C GLU A 116 8.21 1.96 31.00
N LEU A 117 8.51 3.09 30.39
CA LEU A 117 9.84 3.67 30.28
C LEU A 117 9.91 4.88 31.22
N ARG A 118 10.97 4.99 32.03
CA ARG A 118 11.15 6.16 32.90
C ARG A 118 12.37 6.96 32.49
N TYR A 119 12.13 8.25 32.32
CA TYR A 119 13.19 9.24 32.11
C TYR A 119 12.93 10.41 33.07
N ASP A 120 13.97 10.82 33.83
CA ASP A 120 13.88 11.84 34.89
C ASP A 120 12.67 11.61 35.83
N ASP A 121 12.48 10.37 36.28
CA ASP A 121 11.37 9.89 37.12
C ASP A 121 9.94 10.03 36.52
N LYS A 122 9.82 10.49 35.27
CA LYS A 122 8.54 10.55 34.58
C LYS A 122 8.27 9.24 33.85
N PRO A 123 7.10 8.62 34.07
CA PRO A 123 6.71 7.41 33.38
C PRO A 123 6.13 7.71 31.99
N HIS A 124 6.57 6.96 30.98
CA HIS A 124 6.06 6.99 29.60
C HIS A 124 5.71 5.58 29.19
N LEU A 125 4.47 5.36 28.75
CA LEU A 125 4.04 4.07 28.24
C LEU A 125 4.27 4.01 26.73
N ASN A 126 5.20 3.17 26.29
CA ASN A 126 5.53 3.05 24.88
C ASN A 126 5.79 1.61 24.45
N MET A 127 5.73 1.38 23.13
CA MET A 127 6.08 0.11 22.54
C MET A 127 7.59 0.04 22.29
N VAL A 128 8.20 -1.02 22.77
CA VAL A 128 9.61 -1.36 22.56
C VAL A 128 9.71 -2.50 21.57
N ALA A 129 10.68 -2.44 20.63
CA ALA A 129 10.97 -3.51 19.68
C ALA A 129 12.42 -3.94 19.72
N GLY A 130 12.66 -5.25 19.60
CA GLY A 130 13.99 -5.81 19.41
C GLY A 130 14.44 -5.69 17.94
N LEU A 131 15.63 -5.16 17.69
CA LEU A 131 16.23 -5.09 16.35
C LEU A 131 17.49 -5.94 16.26
N PRO A 132 17.63 -6.73 15.18
CA PRO A 132 18.87 -7.47 14.92
C PRO A 132 20.00 -6.51 14.51
N GLN A 133 21.25 -6.96 14.66
CA GLN A 133 22.42 -6.16 14.26
C GLN A 133 22.43 -5.87 12.74
N SER A 134 21.89 -6.77 11.95
CA SER A 134 21.72 -6.64 10.49
C SER A 134 20.78 -5.50 10.06
N ALA A 135 19.96 -4.98 10.99
CA ALA A 135 19.10 -3.84 10.71
C ALA A 135 19.87 -2.51 10.58
N LYS A 136 21.15 -2.47 10.96
CA LYS A 136 22.02 -1.30 10.83
C LYS A 136 22.11 -0.79 9.39
N ASP A 137 22.11 -1.71 8.43
CA ASP A 137 22.26 -1.39 7.00
C ASP A 137 20.94 -1.01 6.32
N ARG A 138 19.88 -0.77 7.10
CA ARG A 138 18.59 -0.29 6.55
C ARG A 138 18.56 1.22 6.41
N ASP A 139 17.95 1.73 5.35
CA ASP A 139 17.80 3.17 5.05
C ASP A 139 17.28 3.98 6.24
N ALA A 140 16.45 3.38 7.10
CA ALA A 140 15.90 4.04 8.29
C ALA A 140 16.96 4.48 9.30
N PHE A 141 18.16 3.92 9.23
CA PHE A 141 19.28 4.24 10.13
C PHE A 141 20.40 5.02 9.45
N ASP A 142 20.30 5.35 8.14
CA ASP A 142 21.30 6.14 7.42
C ASP A 142 21.46 7.54 8.02
N THR A 143 20.38 8.10 8.57
CA THR A 143 20.34 9.45 9.15
C THR A 143 20.35 9.43 10.69
N ILE A 144 20.78 8.30 11.31
CA ILE A 144 20.81 8.18 12.77
C ILE A 144 21.75 9.22 13.39
N GLN A 145 21.26 9.90 14.40
CA GLN A 145 22.12 10.74 15.26
C GLN A 145 22.67 9.90 16.39
N GLY A 146 23.99 9.87 16.53
CA GLY A 146 24.68 8.98 17.45
C GLY A 146 25.21 7.74 16.73
N THR A 147 25.07 6.59 17.37
CA THR A 147 25.57 5.32 16.87
C THR A 147 24.51 4.23 16.91
N TYR A 148 24.65 3.23 16.06
CA TYR A 148 23.90 1.99 16.20
C TYR A 148 24.44 1.18 17.39
N PHE A 149 23.76 0.11 17.79
CA PHE A 149 24.14 -0.72 18.94
C PHE A 149 25.59 -1.22 18.86
N SER A 150 26.28 -1.15 19.99
CA SER A 150 27.67 -1.57 20.11
C SER A 150 27.82 -3.10 20.05
N SER A 151 26.84 -3.84 20.59
CA SER A 151 26.79 -5.29 20.52
C SER A 151 25.34 -5.81 20.52
N PRO A 152 25.12 -7.08 20.06
CA PRO A 152 23.76 -7.67 20.04
C PRO A 152 23.10 -7.81 21.42
N THR A 153 23.89 -7.76 22.52
CA THR A 153 23.42 -7.91 23.89
C THR A 153 23.62 -6.67 24.76
N ALA A 154 24.00 -5.55 24.14
CA ALA A 154 24.24 -4.31 24.88
C ALA A 154 22.96 -3.76 25.51
N SER A 155 23.04 -3.17 26.69
CA SER A 155 21.95 -2.45 27.35
C SER A 155 21.82 -1.05 26.76
N GLU A 156 21.46 -0.97 25.48
CA GLU A 156 21.41 0.26 24.70
C GLU A 156 20.04 0.45 24.07
N ALA A 157 19.67 1.70 23.82
CA ALA A 157 18.42 2.06 23.18
C ALA A 157 18.63 3.06 22.06
N ILE A 158 17.91 2.88 20.95
CA ILE A 158 17.71 3.88 19.88
C ILE A 158 16.30 4.39 20.00
N LEU A 159 16.14 5.70 20.01
CA LEU A 159 14.83 6.36 20.11
C LEU A 159 14.37 6.87 18.74
N GLN A 160 13.07 6.82 18.50
CA GLN A 160 12.47 7.59 17.43
C GLN A 160 12.37 9.06 17.84
N LYS A 161 12.57 9.99 16.91
CA LYS A 161 12.56 11.43 17.16
C LYS A 161 11.29 11.90 17.91
N GLU A 162 10.11 11.42 17.50
CA GLU A 162 8.84 11.75 18.14
C GLU A 162 8.84 11.42 19.65
N PHE A 163 9.46 10.30 20.05
CA PHE A 163 9.58 9.96 21.47
C PHE A 163 10.68 10.78 22.17
N ALA A 164 11.76 11.08 21.47
CA ALA A 164 12.82 11.96 22.01
C ALA A 164 12.27 13.37 22.28
N ASP A 165 11.43 13.89 21.39
CA ASP A 165 10.74 15.18 21.57
C ASP A 165 9.79 15.13 22.76
N GLU A 166 9.04 14.04 22.95
CA GLU A 166 8.17 13.82 24.11
C GLU A 166 8.95 13.83 25.44
N LEU A 167 10.14 13.20 25.48
CA LEU A 167 11.01 13.19 26.67
C LEU A 167 11.54 14.59 27.02
N LEU A 168 11.74 15.45 26.03
CA LEU A 168 12.14 16.85 26.22
C LEU A 168 10.97 17.79 26.56
N GLY A 169 9.76 17.25 26.68
CA GLY A 169 8.56 17.98 27.11
C GLY A 169 7.76 18.61 25.97
N ALA A 170 8.08 18.31 24.71
CA ALA A 170 7.22 18.67 23.62
C ALA A 170 5.94 17.82 23.64
N ARG A 171 4.79 18.47 23.59
CA ARG A 171 3.52 17.79 23.33
C ARG A 171 3.29 17.80 21.82
N ASP A 172 3.57 16.68 21.19
CA ASP A 172 3.23 16.49 19.80
C ASP A 172 1.71 16.29 19.68
N THR A 173 1.02 17.35 19.28
CA THR A 173 -0.40 17.28 18.92
C THR A 173 -0.51 17.46 17.42
N PRO A 174 -1.49 16.84 16.73
CA PRO A 174 -1.67 17.01 15.29
C PRO A 174 -1.82 18.46 14.83
N THR A 175 -2.10 19.36 15.74
CA THR A 175 -2.28 20.81 15.52
C THR A 175 -1.03 21.66 15.82
N HIS A 176 -0.03 21.12 16.52
CA HIS A 176 1.22 21.82 16.86
C HIS A 176 2.38 20.83 16.77
N PRO A 177 3.09 20.78 15.61
CA PRO A 177 4.31 20.00 15.50
C PRO A 177 5.36 20.49 16.50
N SER A 178 6.17 19.56 17.00
CA SER A 178 7.23 19.91 17.95
C SER A 178 8.23 20.86 17.29
N ASN A 179 8.44 22.03 17.92
CA ASN A 179 9.46 22.99 17.48
C ASN A 179 10.89 22.55 17.87
N ILE A 180 11.07 21.32 18.36
CA ILE A 180 12.36 20.81 18.79
C ILE A 180 13.18 20.41 17.56
N THR A 181 14.34 21.06 17.39
CA THR A 181 15.25 20.72 16.31
C THR A 181 15.97 19.41 16.61
N LEU A 182 16.37 18.71 15.55
CA LEU A 182 17.13 17.45 15.64
C LEU A 182 18.42 17.60 16.52
N ASP A 183 19.01 18.79 16.56
CA ASP A 183 20.19 19.08 17.39
C ASP A 183 19.87 19.14 18.88
N GLN A 184 18.68 19.52 19.28
CA GLN A 184 18.26 19.54 20.68
C GLN A 184 18.05 18.14 21.23
N THR A 185 17.57 17.21 20.40
CA THR A 185 17.39 15.80 20.80
C THR A 185 18.74 15.08 21.05
N LYS A 186 19.85 15.55 20.46
CA LYS A 186 21.20 15.01 20.73
C LYS A 186 21.59 15.05 22.21
N THR A 187 21.02 15.95 23.00
CA THR A 187 21.29 16.04 24.44
C THR A 187 20.85 14.81 25.22
N LEU A 188 19.97 13.99 24.65
CA LEU A 188 19.53 12.72 25.22
C LEU A 188 20.54 11.59 25.01
N ILE A 189 21.43 11.71 24.03
CA ILE A 189 22.43 10.66 23.74
C ILE A 189 23.39 10.56 24.93
N GLY A 190 23.59 9.32 25.40
CA GLY A 190 24.40 9.01 26.59
C GLY A 190 23.63 9.05 27.90
N LYS A 191 22.39 9.52 27.92
CA LYS A 191 21.49 9.47 29.09
C LYS A 191 20.94 8.07 29.32
N ASN A 192 20.47 7.83 30.54
CA ASN A 192 19.89 6.56 30.95
C ASN A 192 18.36 6.60 30.86
N LEU A 193 17.79 5.52 30.33
CA LEU A 193 16.36 5.25 30.28
C LEU A 193 16.07 3.99 31.08
N ILE A 194 15.16 4.01 32.02
CA ILE A 194 14.81 2.83 32.82
C ILE A 194 13.63 2.14 32.16
N LEU A 195 13.83 0.89 31.78
CA LEU A 195 12.83 0.00 31.21
C LEU A 195 12.26 -0.89 32.32
N ARG A 196 10.94 -0.88 32.56
CA ARG A 196 10.24 -1.77 33.49
C ARG A 196 9.49 -2.83 32.70
N TYR A 197 9.72 -4.11 32.98
CA TYR A 197 9.09 -5.20 32.25
C TYR A 197 8.72 -6.37 33.17
N GLY A 198 7.83 -7.24 32.68
CA GLY A 198 7.51 -8.51 33.32
C GLY A 198 8.38 -9.63 32.74
N GLU A 199 9.24 -10.23 33.54
CA GLU A 199 9.99 -11.43 33.17
C GLU A 199 9.11 -12.67 33.34
N ARG A 200 9.05 -13.50 32.31
CA ARG A 200 8.37 -14.78 32.35
C ARG A 200 9.28 -15.84 32.95
N THR A 201 8.91 -16.37 34.10
CA THR A 201 9.64 -17.47 34.74
C THR A 201 8.77 -18.73 34.73
N SER A 202 9.26 -19.84 34.19
CA SER A 202 8.58 -21.13 34.26
C SER A 202 8.61 -21.62 35.69
N THR A 203 7.46 -21.67 36.33
CA THR A 203 7.32 -22.32 37.63
C THR A 203 6.73 -23.72 37.41
N PRO A 204 7.38 -24.80 37.91
CA PRO A 204 6.69 -26.06 37.98
C PRO A 204 5.50 -25.87 38.94
N VAL A 205 4.28 -26.04 38.45
CA VAL A 205 3.11 -26.05 39.33
C VAL A 205 3.29 -27.22 40.26
N ALA A 206 3.69 -26.95 41.52
CA ALA A 206 3.57 -27.91 42.59
C ALA A 206 2.09 -28.32 42.64
N THR A 207 1.80 -29.60 42.44
CA THR A 207 0.47 -30.18 42.66
C THR A 207 -0.01 -29.72 44.02
N ALA A 208 -0.99 -28.81 44.06
CA ALA A 208 -1.60 -28.38 45.30
C ALA A 208 -2.07 -29.65 46.06
N PRO A 209 -1.73 -29.81 47.32
CA PRO A 209 -2.20 -30.97 48.08
C PRO A 209 -3.73 -30.96 48.05
N VAL A 210 -4.31 -32.05 47.57
CA VAL A 210 -5.76 -32.28 47.62
C VAL A 210 -6.14 -32.26 49.10
N VAL A 211 -6.71 -31.14 49.56
CA VAL A 211 -7.29 -31.07 50.89
C VAL A 211 -8.54 -31.97 50.88
N PRO A 212 -8.58 -33.04 51.62
CA PRO A 212 -9.78 -33.90 51.67
C PRO A 212 -10.91 -33.12 52.36
N THR A 213 -11.91 -32.76 51.60
CA THR A 213 -13.12 -32.11 52.12
C THR A 213 -13.84 -33.14 52.99
N LYS A 214 -13.75 -33.01 54.32
CA LYS A 214 -14.49 -33.76 55.31
C LYS A 214 -15.96 -33.40 55.12
N ALA A 215 -16.73 -34.36 54.60
CA ALA A 215 -18.20 -34.27 54.55
C ALA A 215 -18.76 -34.27 55.96
N GLU A 216 -19.15 -33.15 56.48
CA GLU A 216 -20.00 -33.05 57.64
C GLU A 216 -21.46 -33.32 57.22
N ALA A 217 -21.99 -34.44 57.74
CA ALA A 217 -23.37 -34.84 57.62
C ALA A 217 -24.24 -33.87 58.45
N HIS A 218 -25.05 -33.05 57.82
CA HIS A 218 -26.18 -32.41 58.47
C HIS A 218 -27.48 -33.08 58.07
N SER A 219 -28.07 -33.85 59.01
CA SER A 219 -29.39 -34.36 58.97
C SER A 219 -30.46 -33.27 59.12
N GLY A 220 -31.44 -33.23 58.22
CA GLY A 220 -32.55 -32.28 58.34
C GLY A 220 -33.60 -32.39 57.23
N ARG A 221 -34.62 -33.29 57.54
CA ARG A 221 -36.03 -33.24 57.12
C ARG A 221 -36.43 -32.86 55.70
N GLY A 222 -36.98 -33.81 55.05
CA GLY A 222 -37.81 -34.12 53.96
C GLY A 222 -38.82 -33.11 53.39
N VAL A 223 -38.95 -33.21 52.09
CA VAL A 223 -40.21 -33.04 51.31
C VAL A 223 -40.02 -33.87 50.03
N PRO A 224 -41.03 -34.70 49.57
CA PRO A 224 -40.85 -35.55 48.40
C PRO A 224 -41.23 -34.88 47.12
N ALA A 225 -40.40 -35.00 46.10
CA ALA A 225 -40.74 -34.63 44.74
C ALA A 225 -40.34 -35.74 43.75
N SER A 226 -41.24 -36.01 42.84
CA SER A 226 -41.38 -37.06 41.85
C SER A 226 -40.18 -37.41 40.98
N PRO A 227 -40.07 -38.62 40.43
CA PRO A 227 -38.90 -39.05 39.68
C PRO A 227 -38.98 -38.71 38.22
N ARG A 228 -38.01 -37.94 37.76
CA ARG A 228 -37.67 -37.87 36.31
C ARG A 228 -36.50 -38.78 36.03
N LYS A 229 -36.76 -39.77 35.17
CA LYS A 229 -35.76 -40.66 34.58
C LYS A 229 -34.64 -39.82 33.92
N ALA A 230 -33.42 -39.98 34.39
CA ALA A 230 -32.22 -39.63 33.67
C ALA A 230 -31.46 -40.92 33.40
N GLU A 231 -31.38 -41.31 32.16
CA GLU A 231 -30.52 -42.40 31.69
C GLU A 231 -29.06 -42.01 31.88
N ALA A 232 -28.41 -42.74 32.75
CA ALA A 232 -26.97 -42.64 32.96
C ALA A 232 -26.25 -43.38 31.82
N ASN A 233 -25.58 -42.62 30.93
CA ASN A 233 -24.61 -43.19 30.01
C ASN A 233 -23.23 -42.90 30.60
N SER A 234 -22.78 -43.73 31.51
CA SER A 234 -21.44 -43.76 32.06
C SER A 234 -20.55 -44.64 31.19
N SER A 235 -19.83 -44.03 30.26
CA SER A 235 -18.65 -44.66 29.67
C SER A 235 -17.45 -44.43 30.60
N PRO A 236 -16.65 -45.44 30.91
CA PRO A 236 -15.43 -45.24 31.68
C PRO A 236 -14.39 -44.55 30.83
N MET A 237 -14.01 -43.32 31.21
CA MET A 237 -12.79 -42.70 30.72
C MET A 237 -11.61 -43.20 31.56
N ASP A 238 -11.03 -44.30 31.13
CA ASP A 238 -9.65 -44.63 31.44
C ASP A 238 -8.72 -43.73 30.62
N GLY A 239 -7.89 -42.98 31.29
CA GLY A 239 -6.86 -42.16 30.64
C GLY A 239 -6.36 -41.07 31.58
N ASP A 240 -5.60 -41.49 32.58
CA ASP A 240 -4.76 -40.61 33.41
C ASP A 240 -3.72 -39.95 32.53
N ASN A 241 -4.10 -38.87 31.82
CA ASN A 241 -3.26 -38.03 31.03
C ASN A 241 -3.26 -36.64 31.68
N SER A 242 -2.98 -36.55 32.95
CA SER A 242 -2.62 -35.33 33.65
C SER A 242 -1.23 -34.93 33.25
N SER A 243 -1.09 -34.41 32.02
CA SER A 243 0.08 -33.62 31.65
C SER A 243 0.18 -32.50 32.67
N PRO A 244 1.35 -32.28 33.34
CA PRO A 244 1.47 -31.25 34.34
C PRO A 244 1.16 -29.91 33.67
N MET A 245 0.15 -29.20 34.14
CA MET A 245 -0.10 -27.81 33.72
C MET A 245 1.13 -26.98 34.14
N VAL A 246 2.00 -26.66 33.19
CA VAL A 246 3.15 -25.80 33.40
C VAL A 246 2.61 -24.36 33.46
N GLY A 247 2.48 -23.83 34.65
CA GLY A 247 2.22 -22.42 34.88
C GLY A 247 3.50 -21.60 34.74
N TYR A 248 3.37 -20.31 34.43
CA TYR A 248 4.46 -19.38 34.55
C TYR A 248 4.07 -18.25 35.51
N SER A 249 5.07 -17.69 36.19
CA SER A 249 4.91 -16.47 36.98
C SER A 249 5.54 -15.29 36.25
N VAL A 250 4.97 -14.10 36.47
CA VAL A 250 5.51 -12.84 35.93
C VAL A 250 6.15 -12.08 37.05
N ILE A 251 7.46 -11.88 36.95
CA ILE A 251 8.25 -11.15 37.96
C ILE A 251 8.58 -9.75 37.39
N PRO A 252 8.21 -8.66 38.08
CA PRO A 252 8.58 -7.34 37.64
C PRO A 252 10.10 -7.14 37.73
N ARG A 253 10.70 -6.70 36.63
CA ARG A 253 12.13 -6.39 36.51
C ARG A 253 12.34 -4.98 35.98
N GLN A 254 13.56 -4.50 36.16
CA GLN A 254 14.02 -3.23 35.61
C GLN A 254 15.35 -3.42 34.91
N ALA A 255 15.52 -2.75 33.76
CA ALA A 255 16.78 -2.66 33.06
C ALA A 255 17.11 -1.19 32.79
N ILE A 256 18.37 -0.84 32.94
CA ILE A 256 18.87 0.50 32.59
C ILE A 256 19.42 0.43 31.18
N LEU A 257 18.86 1.23 30.27
CA LEU A 257 19.26 1.35 28.87
C LEU A 257 19.99 2.68 28.69
N ARG A 258 21.13 2.66 28.01
CA ARG A 258 21.82 3.87 27.60
C ARG A 258 21.30 4.29 26.21
N ILE A 259 20.86 5.52 26.04
CA ILE A 259 20.44 6.07 24.76
C ILE A 259 21.71 6.28 23.90
N VAL A 260 21.82 5.57 22.77
CA VAL A 260 22.99 5.63 21.88
C VAL A 260 22.71 6.29 20.55
N GLY A 261 21.42 6.33 20.14
CA GLY A 261 21.05 6.92 18.87
C GLY A 261 19.61 7.44 18.84
N ILE A 262 19.36 8.36 17.94
CA ILE A 262 18.02 8.90 17.64
C ILE A 262 17.84 8.85 16.14
N THR A 263 16.73 8.25 15.69
CA THR A 263 16.37 8.18 14.27
C THR A 263 15.20 9.10 13.97
N ASP A 264 15.31 9.85 12.88
CA ASP A 264 14.23 10.68 12.35
C ASP A 264 13.28 9.87 11.47
N GLN A 265 13.80 8.85 10.80
CA GLN A 265 12.99 7.92 10.01
C GLN A 265 12.38 6.86 10.92
N ASP A 266 11.13 6.52 10.66
CA ASP A 266 10.45 5.46 11.40
C ASP A 266 10.74 4.08 10.77
N PRO A 267 11.57 3.23 11.41
CA PRO A 267 11.85 1.87 10.92
C PRO A 267 10.61 0.99 10.87
N ASP A 268 9.54 1.42 11.55
CA ASP A 268 8.28 0.73 11.71
C ASP A 268 7.11 1.38 10.97
N SER A 269 7.37 2.33 10.09
CA SER A 269 6.37 3.14 9.37
C SER A 269 5.25 2.32 8.70
N MET A 270 5.52 1.08 8.33
CA MET A 270 4.57 0.19 7.67
C MET A 270 3.59 -0.51 8.62
N ARG A 271 3.76 -0.40 9.95
CA ARG A 271 2.99 -1.18 10.94
C ARG A 271 1.79 -0.47 11.58
N GLY A 272 1.50 0.75 11.21
CA GLY A 272 0.32 1.48 11.69
C GLY A 272 0.31 1.69 13.21
N GLN A 273 -0.77 1.30 13.90
CA GLN A 273 -0.95 1.54 15.34
C GLN A 273 0.01 0.75 16.26
N GLY A 274 0.72 -0.23 15.74
CA GLY A 274 1.69 -1.04 16.51
C GLY A 274 3.14 -0.59 16.34
N ARG A 275 3.40 0.68 16.08
CA ARG A 275 4.75 1.21 15.87
C ARG A 275 5.53 1.25 17.18
N ALA A 276 6.75 0.75 17.14
CA ALA A 276 7.69 0.91 18.23
C ALA A 276 8.39 2.25 18.13
N ARG A 277 8.50 2.95 19.25
CA ARG A 277 9.21 4.23 19.35
C ARG A 277 10.58 4.10 20.03
N VAL A 278 10.83 2.94 20.62
CA VAL A 278 12.08 2.61 21.27
C VAL A 278 12.58 1.27 20.75
N PHE A 279 13.83 1.23 20.35
CA PHE A 279 14.47 0.04 19.81
C PHE A 279 15.61 -0.38 20.71
N ILE A 280 15.71 -1.69 20.97
CA ILE A 280 16.76 -2.32 21.76
C ILE A 280 17.39 -3.46 20.95
N PRO A 281 18.61 -3.93 21.27
CA PRO A 281 19.19 -5.09 20.59
C PRO A 281 18.31 -6.33 20.75
N LEU A 282 18.10 -7.08 19.66
CA LEU A 282 17.22 -8.25 19.66
C LEU A 282 17.63 -9.31 20.68
N ARG A 283 18.93 -9.64 20.72
CA ARG A 283 19.44 -10.64 21.69
C ARG A 283 19.30 -10.19 23.14
N PHE A 284 19.37 -8.88 23.38
CA PHE A 284 19.07 -8.34 24.71
C PHE A 284 17.59 -8.52 25.04
N ALA A 285 16.69 -8.26 24.10
CA ALA A 285 15.25 -8.46 24.27
C ALA A 285 14.89 -9.96 24.49
N GLU A 286 15.54 -10.88 23.77
CA GLU A 286 15.39 -12.34 23.95
C GLU A 286 15.81 -12.76 25.36
N ASN A 287 16.98 -12.30 25.85
CA ASN A 287 17.50 -12.62 27.16
C ASN A 287 16.64 -12.08 28.33
N MET A 288 15.86 -11.05 28.09
CA MET A 288 14.95 -10.50 29.10
C MET A 288 13.74 -11.40 29.35
N HIS A 289 13.47 -12.38 28.51
CA HIS A 289 12.31 -13.29 28.61
C HIS A 289 11.01 -12.52 28.87
N VAL A 290 10.83 -11.41 28.17
CA VAL A 290 9.67 -10.53 28.34
C VAL A 290 8.41 -11.29 27.98
N MET A 291 7.37 -11.11 28.80
CA MET A 291 6.05 -11.66 28.53
C MET A 291 5.47 -11.04 27.24
N LEU A 292 5.26 -11.87 26.24
CA LEU A 292 4.69 -11.45 24.95
C LEU A 292 3.15 -11.62 24.95
N PRO A 293 2.43 -10.87 24.11
CA PRO A 293 0.96 -11.00 24.01
C PRO A 293 0.48 -12.42 23.65
N ASN A 294 1.30 -13.21 22.95
CA ASN A 294 0.98 -14.61 22.64
C ASN A 294 1.03 -15.52 23.86
N ASP A 295 1.92 -15.26 24.80
CA ASP A 295 2.04 -16.06 26.02
C ASP A 295 0.75 -16.06 26.82
N LEU A 296 0.04 -14.91 26.87
CA LEU A 296 -1.27 -14.80 27.50
C LEU A 296 -2.35 -15.66 26.83
N ARG A 297 -2.31 -15.75 25.51
CA ARG A 297 -3.30 -16.52 24.73
C ARG A 297 -3.12 -18.02 24.83
N GLU A 298 -1.88 -18.48 24.92
CA GLU A 298 -1.54 -19.90 24.99
C GLU A 298 -1.78 -20.46 26.39
N ASN A 299 -1.50 -19.66 27.41
CA ASN A 299 -1.76 -20.06 28.79
C ASN A 299 -3.26 -20.27 29.06
N THR A 300 -4.16 -19.44 28.51
CA THR A 300 -5.62 -19.63 28.63
C THR A 300 -6.13 -20.90 27.94
N ARG A 301 -5.29 -21.59 27.14
CA ARG A 301 -5.66 -22.79 26.39
C ARG A 301 -5.03 -24.07 26.92
N GLY A 302 -4.21 -23.97 27.98
CA GLY A 302 -3.50 -25.13 28.52
C GLY A 302 -2.47 -25.75 27.56
N LEU A 303 -2.07 -25.01 26.52
CA LEU A 303 -1.15 -25.47 25.49
C LEU A 303 0.23 -24.84 25.68
N SER A 304 1.19 -25.65 26.09
CA SER A 304 2.62 -25.48 25.79
C SER A 304 3.48 -24.65 26.74
N SER A 305 4.49 -25.35 27.29
CA SER A 305 5.69 -24.81 27.92
C SER A 305 6.69 -24.16 26.91
N VAL A 306 6.42 -24.29 25.59
CA VAL A 306 7.31 -23.81 24.52
C VAL A 306 6.94 -22.38 24.17
N GLN A 307 7.97 -21.51 24.13
CA GLN A 307 7.83 -20.13 23.70
C GLN A 307 7.45 -20.11 22.21
N THR A 308 6.36 -19.42 21.86
CA THR A 308 5.93 -19.24 20.49
C THR A 308 6.01 -17.77 20.09
N TYR A 309 6.36 -17.53 18.84
CA TYR A 309 6.45 -16.19 18.26
C TYR A 309 5.15 -15.83 17.52
N SER A 310 4.72 -14.58 17.63
CA SER A 310 3.61 -14.06 16.83
C SER A 310 3.98 -13.99 15.37
N THR A 311 5.22 -13.58 15.11
CA THR A 311 5.73 -13.28 13.79
C THR A 311 7.23 -13.56 13.75
N LEU A 312 7.71 -14.12 12.63
CA LEU A 312 9.13 -14.20 12.31
C LEU A 312 9.39 -13.33 11.06
N SER A 313 10.49 -12.63 11.05
CA SER A 313 11.01 -11.91 9.88
C SER A 313 12.10 -12.72 9.24
N VAL A 314 11.88 -13.22 8.04
CA VAL A 314 12.85 -13.98 7.24
C VAL A 314 13.44 -13.04 6.20
N ARG A 315 14.75 -12.90 6.19
CA ARG A 315 15.48 -12.06 5.24
C ARG A 315 16.07 -12.92 4.14
N ALA A 316 15.79 -12.58 2.90
CA ALA A 316 16.38 -13.21 1.72
C ALA A 316 17.74 -12.58 1.39
N GLN A 317 18.63 -13.35 0.81
CA GLN A 317 19.92 -12.86 0.33
C GLN A 317 19.77 -11.94 -0.89
N ASP A 318 18.80 -12.22 -1.76
CA ASP A 318 18.45 -11.42 -2.94
C ASP A 318 16.93 -11.17 -2.99
N PRO A 319 16.48 -9.92 -3.20
CA PRO A 319 15.06 -9.61 -3.39
C PRO A 319 14.36 -10.43 -4.48
N ASN A 320 15.09 -10.88 -5.51
CA ASN A 320 14.53 -11.71 -6.58
C ASN A 320 14.12 -13.11 -6.11
N GLN A 321 14.71 -13.60 -5.02
CA GLN A 321 14.45 -14.93 -4.46
C GLN A 321 13.31 -14.95 -3.45
N VAL A 322 12.81 -13.78 -3.04
CA VAL A 322 11.73 -13.64 -2.05
C VAL A 322 10.51 -14.50 -2.42
N GLN A 323 10.15 -14.59 -3.70
CA GLN A 323 9.00 -15.37 -4.13
C GLN A 323 9.20 -16.88 -3.94
N SER A 324 10.38 -17.41 -4.29
CA SER A 324 10.71 -18.83 -4.16
C SER A 324 10.75 -19.24 -2.68
N ILE A 325 11.36 -18.39 -1.83
CA ILE A 325 11.41 -18.58 -0.37
C ILE A 325 9.99 -18.56 0.21
N GLN A 326 9.14 -17.61 -0.19
CA GLN A 326 7.75 -17.55 0.26
C GLN A 326 6.99 -18.83 -0.08
N ASP A 327 7.16 -19.36 -1.30
CA ASP A 327 6.48 -20.57 -1.73
C ASP A 327 6.97 -21.81 -0.96
N ALA A 328 8.27 -21.86 -0.60
CA ALA A 328 8.81 -22.88 0.29
C ALA A 328 8.19 -22.78 1.70
N ILE A 329 8.15 -21.59 2.28
CA ILE A 329 7.55 -21.35 3.61
C ILE A 329 6.05 -21.69 3.63
N LYS A 330 5.32 -21.36 2.57
CA LYS A 330 3.89 -21.71 2.45
C LYS A 330 3.66 -23.24 2.41
N LYS A 331 4.56 -23.99 1.74
CA LYS A 331 4.54 -25.46 1.72
C LYS A 331 4.77 -26.06 3.10
N MET A 332 5.56 -25.39 3.96
CA MET A 332 5.80 -25.81 5.34
C MET A 332 4.58 -25.55 6.27
N GLY A 333 3.50 -24.96 5.76
CA GLY A 333 2.26 -24.73 6.51
C GLY A 333 2.14 -23.36 7.17
N PHE A 334 3.04 -22.43 6.90
CA PHE A 334 3.00 -21.05 7.37
C PHE A 334 2.35 -20.09 6.37
N ASN A 335 1.92 -18.93 6.86
CA ASN A 335 1.54 -17.84 6.00
C ASN A 335 2.69 -16.84 5.86
N THR A 336 2.80 -16.26 4.68
CA THR A 336 3.83 -15.27 4.39
C THR A 336 3.22 -14.00 3.84
N PHE A 337 3.84 -12.88 4.17
CA PHE A 337 3.56 -11.58 3.59
C PHE A 337 4.88 -10.88 3.28
N SER A 338 5.01 -10.30 2.10
CA SER A 338 6.16 -9.48 1.73
C SER A 338 5.71 -8.14 1.16
N ILE A 339 6.60 -7.17 1.13
CA ILE A 339 6.35 -5.89 0.46
C ILE A 339 6.12 -6.10 -1.05
N LEU A 340 6.76 -7.09 -1.65
CA LEU A 340 6.52 -7.45 -3.05
C LEU A 340 5.05 -7.86 -3.29
N ASP A 341 4.42 -8.56 -2.34
CA ASP A 341 3.00 -8.91 -2.44
C ASP A 341 2.11 -7.65 -2.33
N ALA A 342 2.46 -6.74 -1.42
CA ALA A 342 1.77 -5.46 -1.27
C ALA A 342 1.91 -4.63 -2.55
N THR A 343 3.11 -4.52 -3.10
CA THR A 343 3.37 -3.80 -4.35
C THR A 343 2.59 -4.40 -5.52
N ARG A 344 2.54 -5.73 -5.66
CA ARG A 344 1.74 -6.38 -6.69
C ARG A 344 0.25 -6.12 -6.53
N SER A 345 -0.25 -6.14 -5.30
CA SER A 345 -1.65 -5.85 -5.01
C SER A 345 -2.01 -4.40 -5.33
N LEU A 346 -1.14 -3.45 -4.98
CA LEU A 346 -1.28 -2.04 -5.34
C LEU A 346 -1.25 -1.83 -6.85
N ARG A 347 -0.31 -2.45 -7.57
CA ARG A 347 -0.24 -2.36 -9.03
C ARG A 347 -1.49 -2.91 -9.71
N ARG A 348 -2.06 -4.02 -9.21
CA ARG A 348 -3.35 -4.53 -9.71
C ARG A 348 -4.49 -3.55 -9.46
N PHE A 349 -4.54 -2.96 -8.27
CA PHE A 349 -5.53 -1.94 -7.93
C PHE A 349 -5.42 -0.73 -8.87
N PHE A 350 -4.20 -0.20 -9.07
CA PHE A 350 -4.00 0.93 -9.98
C PHE A 350 -4.31 0.56 -11.43
N ALA A 351 -3.96 -0.66 -11.90
CA ALA A 351 -4.31 -1.11 -13.24
C ALA A 351 -5.84 -1.13 -13.46
N VAL A 352 -6.61 -1.59 -12.48
CA VAL A 352 -8.07 -1.54 -12.53
C VAL A 352 -8.57 -0.09 -12.55
N LEU A 353 -8.00 0.76 -11.69
CA LEU A 353 -8.32 2.18 -11.64
C LEU A 353 -8.04 2.87 -12.98
N ASP A 354 -6.90 2.61 -13.59
CA ASP A 354 -6.50 3.17 -14.89
C ASP A 354 -7.47 2.76 -16.01
N VAL A 355 -7.98 1.52 -15.99
CA VAL A 355 -9.02 1.07 -16.92
C VAL A 355 -10.31 1.89 -16.73
N PHE A 356 -10.77 2.08 -15.50
CA PHE A 356 -11.95 2.92 -15.21
C PHE A 356 -11.73 4.35 -15.67
N LEU A 357 -10.60 4.96 -15.31
CA LEU A 357 -10.27 6.33 -15.72
C LEU A 357 -10.17 6.46 -17.24
N GLY A 358 -9.60 5.45 -17.90
CA GLY A 358 -9.51 5.37 -19.36
C GLY A 358 -10.89 5.30 -20.03
N ILE A 359 -11.83 4.55 -19.46
CA ILE A 359 -13.23 4.49 -19.94
C ILE A 359 -13.89 5.87 -19.86
N PHE A 360 -13.79 6.57 -18.73
CA PHE A 360 -14.36 7.91 -18.59
C PHE A 360 -13.70 8.93 -19.53
N GLY A 361 -12.37 8.88 -19.67
CA GLY A 361 -11.65 9.73 -20.62
C GLY A 361 -12.06 9.47 -22.09
N SER A 362 -12.23 8.18 -22.46
CA SER A 362 -12.68 7.83 -23.81
C SER A 362 -14.16 8.21 -24.05
N LEU A 363 -14.99 8.20 -23.03
CA LEU A 363 -16.38 8.70 -23.15
C LEU A 363 -16.40 10.20 -23.48
N ALA A 364 -15.55 10.99 -22.81
CA ALA A 364 -15.42 12.41 -23.12
C ALA A 364 -14.98 12.66 -24.57
N LEU A 365 -14.05 11.84 -25.08
CA LEU A 365 -13.64 11.88 -26.48
C LEU A 365 -14.76 11.42 -27.43
N ALA A 366 -15.55 10.42 -27.05
CA ALA A 366 -16.70 9.97 -27.85
C ALA A 366 -17.75 11.07 -28.00
N VAL A 367 -18.03 11.83 -26.95
CA VAL A 367 -18.90 13.00 -27.04
C VAL A 367 -18.29 14.06 -27.96
N SER A 368 -17.00 14.34 -27.87
CA SER A 368 -16.31 15.27 -28.76
C SER A 368 -16.33 14.82 -30.22
N SER A 369 -16.37 13.51 -30.49
CA SER A 369 -16.42 12.94 -31.84
C SER A 369 -17.71 13.31 -32.57
N ILE A 370 -18.83 13.44 -31.87
CA ILE A 370 -20.10 13.90 -32.41
C ILE A 370 -19.97 15.36 -32.92
N GLY A 371 -19.20 16.18 -32.15
CA GLY A 371 -18.86 17.53 -32.57
C GLY A 371 -18.09 17.57 -33.90
N ILE A 372 -17.12 16.65 -34.06
CA ILE A 372 -16.33 16.53 -35.29
C ILE A 372 -17.24 16.18 -36.48
N VAL A 373 -18.11 15.18 -36.32
CA VAL A 373 -19.07 14.77 -37.38
C VAL A 373 -19.94 15.94 -37.79
N ASN A 374 -20.51 16.66 -36.82
CA ASN A 374 -21.37 17.79 -37.09
C ASN A 374 -20.62 18.92 -37.82
N THR A 375 -19.40 19.23 -37.38
CA THR A 375 -18.55 20.27 -38.02
C THR A 375 -18.20 19.92 -39.45
N LEU A 376 -17.78 18.66 -39.71
CA LEU A 376 -17.44 18.21 -41.05
C LEU A 376 -18.67 18.15 -41.99
N VAL A 377 -19.82 17.71 -41.49
CA VAL A 377 -21.07 17.72 -42.29
C VAL A 377 -21.43 19.13 -42.70
N MET A 378 -21.33 20.10 -41.79
CA MET A 378 -21.63 21.50 -42.12
C MET A 378 -20.60 22.07 -43.09
N ALA A 379 -19.30 21.76 -42.94
CA ALA A 379 -18.26 22.18 -43.89
C ALA A 379 -18.53 21.62 -45.31
N ILE A 380 -19.02 20.38 -45.42
CA ILE A 380 -19.36 19.76 -46.68
C ILE A 380 -20.54 20.52 -47.34
N LEU A 381 -21.53 20.90 -46.55
CA LEU A 381 -22.69 21.63 -47.06
C LEU A 381 -22.32 23.05 -47.56
N GLU A 382 -21.47 23.75 -46.81
CA GLU A 382 -20.98 25.09 -47.17
C GLU A 382 -20.11 25.06 -48.44
N ARG A 383 -19.24 24.03 -48.60
CA ARG A 383 -18.30 23.90 -49.73
C ARG A 383 -18.78 22.95 -50.81
N ARG A 384 -20.09 22.67 -50.86
CA ARG A 384 -20.68 21.71 -51.81
C ARG A 384 -20.35 22.05 -53.26
N ARG A 385 -20.35 23.34 -53.64
CA ARG A 385 -20.00 23.82 -54.97
C ARG A 385 -18.53 23.60 -55.30
N ASP A 386 -17.63 23.86 -54.35
CA ASP A 386 -16.17 23.65 -54.53
C ASP A 386 -15.85 22.18 -54.74
N ILE A 387 -16.49 21.28 -54.00
CA ILE A 387 -16.38 19.83 -54.17
C ILE A 387 -16.89 19.42 -55.56
N GLY A 388 -17.99 20.02 -56.00
CA GLY A 388 -18.53 19.81 -57.35
C GLY A 388 -17.56 20.22 -58.45
N ILE A 389 -16.92 21.39 -58.30
CA ILE A 389 -15.91 21.90 -59.24
C ILE A 389 -14.70 20.99 -59.27
N MET A 390 -14.16 20.58 -58.10
CA MET A 390 -13.03 19.65 -58.02
C MET A 390 -13.31 18.34 -58.77
N LYS A 391 -14.50 17.78 -58.60
CA LYS A 391 -14.89 16.54 -59.27
C LYS A 391 -15.12 16.75 -60.75
N ALA A 392 -15.64 17.90 -61.21
CA ALA A 392 -15.82 18.24 -62.60
C ALA A 392 -14.46 18.37 -63.37
N ILE A 393 -13.45 18.84 -62.69
CA ILE A 393 -12.05 18.96 -63.18
C ILE A 393 -11.31 17.60 -63.14
N GLY A 394 -11.88 16.54 -62.51
CA GLY A 394 -11.32 15.19 -62.55
C GLY A 394 -10.81 14.64 -61.19
N ALA A 395 -11.10 15.30 -60.09
CA ALA A 395 -10.80 14.73 -58.77
C ALA A 395 -11.62 13.45 -58.51
N SER A 396 -10.90 12.40 -58.10
CA SER A 396 -11.55 11.13 -57.74
C SER A 396 -12.29 11.20 -56.41
N ASP A 397 -13.25 10.28 -56.19
CA ASP A 397 -13.89 10.11 -54.88
C ASP A 397 -12.90 9.85 -53.78
N GLY A 398 -11.78 9.16 -54.07
CA GLY A 398 -10.69 8.91 -53.17
C GLY A 398 -9.95 10.17 -52.73
N ASP A 399 -9.77 11.14 -53.65
CA ASP A 399 -9.11 12.40 -53.32
C ASP A 399 -9.93 13.28 -52.42
N VAL A 400 -11.26 13.33 -52.65
CA VAL A 400 -12.20 14.03 -51.77
C VAL A 400 -12.22 13.38 -50.37
N LYS A 401 -12.23 12.05 -50.28
CA LYS A 401 -12.12 11.36 -49.00
C LYS A 401 -10.84 11.71 -48.27
N LYS A 402 -9.65 11.64 -48.93
CA LYS A 402 -8.35 11.96 -48.33
C LYS A 402 -8.31 13.39 -47.81
N LEU A 403 -8.95 14.34 -48.48
CA LEU A 403 -9.00 15.74 -48.04
C LEU A 403 -9.72 15.86 -46.68
N PHE A 404 -10.93 15.31 -46.55
CA PHE A 404 -11.67 15.36 -45.29
C PHE A 404 -11.03 14.53 -44.17
N PHE A 405 -10.35 13.41 -44.51
CA PHE A 405 -9.54 12.68 -43.55
C PHE A 405 -8.35 13.49 -43.06
N ALA A 406 -7.67 14.22 -43.93
CA ALA A 406 -6.59 15.10 -43.53
C ALA A 406 -7.10 16.22 -42.62
N GLU A 407 -8.26 16.79 -42.93
CA GLU A 407 -8.92 17.83 -42.10
C GLU A 407 -9.28 17.30 -40.71
N ALA A 408 -9.92 16.13 -40.65
CA ALA A 408 -10.18 15.46 -39.35
C ALA A 408 -8.91 15.11 -38.57
N GLY A 409 -7.87 14.62 -39.26
CA GLY A 409 -6.57 14.30 -38.68
C GLY A 409 -5.87 15.53 -38.08
N VAL A 410 -5.89 16.65 -38.79
CA VAL A 410 -5.32 17.92 -38.31
C VAL A 410 -6.10 18.45 -37.09
N MET A 411 -7.43 18.37 -37.09
CA MET A 411 -8.24 18.73 -35.93
C MET A 411 -7.90 17.85 -34.73
N GLY A 412 -7.78 16.53 -34.94
CA GLY A 412 -7.37 15.58 -33.88
C GLY A 412 -5.97 15.84 -33.35
N MET A 413 -5.01 16.19 -34.22
CA MET A 413 -3.66 16.51 -33.87
C MET A 413 -3.61 17.80 -33.04
N LEU A 414 -4.25 18.87 -33.49
CA LEU A 414 -4.31 20.14 -32.76
C LEU A 414 -5.04 19.98 -31.42
N GLY A 415 -6.18 19.29 -31.41
CA GLY A 415 -6.91 18.97 -30.19
C GLY A 415 -6.09 18.13 -29.23
N GLY A 416 -5.34 17.16 -29.74
CA GLY A 416 -4.42 16.33 -28.97
C GLY A 416 -3.32 17.12 -28.30
N PHE A 417 -2.61 17.98 -29.04
CA PHE A 417 -1.54 18.83 -28.48
C PHE A 417 -2.06 19.81 -27.44
N VAL A 418 -3.13 20.53 -27.74
CA VAL A 418 -3.74 21.47 -26.80
C VAL A 418 -4.29 20.72 -25.58
N GLY A 419 -4.91 19.57 -25.77
CA GLY A 419 -5.45 18.73 -24.70
C GLY A 419 -4.36 18.20 -23.76
N VAL A 420 -3.25 17.71 -24.30
CA VAL A 420 -2.09 17.29 -23.49
C VAL A 420 -1.52 18.48 -22.70
N GLY A 421 -1.39 19.64 -23.32
CA GLY A 421 -0.94 20.87 -22.65
C GLY A 421 -1.86 21.28 -21.50
N LEU A 422 -3.20 21.23 -21.72
CA LEU A 422 -4.19 21.51 -20.69
C LEU A 422 -4.16 20.45 -19.57
N GLY A 423 -4.09 19.16 -19.90
CA GLY A 423 -3.99 18.08 -18.93
C GLY A 423 -2.75 18.17 -18.07
N TRP A 424 -1.61 18.50 -18.69
CA TRP A 424 -0.36 18.77 -17.97
C TRP A 424 -0.50 19.98 -17.05
N GLY A 425 -1.08 21.09 -17.54
CA GLY A 425 -1.30 22.31 -16.78
C GLY A 425 -2.19 22.09 -15.56
N ILE A 426 -3.32 21.35 -15.72
CA ILE A 426 -4.21 20.97 -14.63
C ILE A 426 -3.46 20.14 -13.60
N GLY A 427 -2.69 19.13 -14.04
CA GLY A 427 -1.89 18.31 -13.14
C GLY A 427 -0.86 19.12 -12.36
N ARG A 428 -0.23 20.08 -13.01
CA ARG A 428 0.73 20.99 -12.37
C ARG A 428 0.06 21.88 -11.31
N ALA A 429 -1.13 22.38 -11.61
CA ALA A 429 -1.91 23.20 -10.68
C ALA A 429 -2.36 22.39 -9.44
N ILE A 430 -2.85 21.16 -9.65
CA ILE A 430 -3.23 20.26 -8.55
C ILE A 430 -1.99 19.93 -7.69
N ASN A 431 -0.87 19.56 -8.30
CA ASN A 431 0.35 19.23 -7.57
C ASN A 431 0.87 20.43 -6.75
N PHE A 432 0.78 21.64 -7.29
CA PHE A 432 1.13 22.87 -6.60
C PHE A 432 0.20 23.09 -5.38
N GLY A 433 -1.12 22.99 -5.55
CA GLY A 433 -2.08 23.12 -4.46
C GLY A 433 -1.90 22.06 -3.37
N THR A 434 -1.65 20.81 -3.76
CA THR A 434 -1.38 19.72 -2.81
C THR A 434 -0.10 19.96 -2.02
N ASN A 435 0.97 20.45 -2.67
CA ASN A 435 2.23 20.72 -1.97
C ASN A 435 2.13 21.91 -1.01
N ILE A 436 1.31 22.93 -1.31
CA ILE A 436 1.01 24.00 -0.35
C ILE A 436 0.31 23.41 0.88
N TYR A 437 -0.68 22.55 0.68
CA TYR A 437 -1.39 21.91 1.78
C TYR A 437 -0.47 20.98 2.60
N LEU A 438 0.35 20.16 1.95
CA LEU A 438 1.32 19.29 2.63
C LEU A 438 2.33 20.12 3.43
N HIS A 439 2.82 21.23 2.88
CA HIS A 439 3.75 22.11 3.56
C HIS A 439 3.11 22.80 4.79
N SER A 440 1.80 23.12 4.74
CA SER A 440 1.08 23.64 5.91
C SER A 440 0.88 22.60 7.02
N GLN A 441 1.10 21.33 6.73
CA GLN A 441 1.05 20.21 7.68
C GLN A 441 2.45 19.66 8.01
N ASP A 442 3.52 20.41 7.68
CA ASP A 442 4.92 19.99 7.85
C ASP A 442 5.26 18.62 7.22
N LEU A 443 4.50 18.22 6.19
CA LEU A 443 4.75 17.01 5.45
C LEU A 443 5.68 17.27 4.25
N PRO A 444 6.55 16.32 3.89
CA PRO A 444 7.46 16.48 2.75
C PRO A 444 6.68 16.63 1.45
N SER A 445 7.20 17.51 0.56
CA SER A 445 6.63 17.70 -0.78
C SER A 445 6.66 16.43 -1.59
N GLU A 446 5.53 16.05 -2.19
CA GLU A 446 5.39 14.85 -2.99
C GLU A 446 4.85 15.17 -4.39
N ASN A 447 5.34 14.47 -5.40
CA ASN A 447 4.85 14.58 -6.76
C ASN A 447 3.77 13.53 -7.01
N LEU A 448 2.50 13.95 -6.87
CA LEU A 448 1.33 13.10 -7.11
C LEU A 448 0.99 12.94 -8.58
N TRP A 449 1.65 13.74 -9.44
CA TRP A 449 1.31 13.83 -10.85
C TRP A 449 2.51 13.51 -11.72
N SER A 450 2.38 12.51 -12.55
CA SER A 450 3.43 12.10 -13.49
C SER A 450 2.85 11.95 -14.89
N VAL A 451 3.40 12.70 -15.85
CA VAL A 451 3.03 12.61 -17.27
C VAL A 451 4.21 11.96 -18.03
N PRO A 452 4.25 10.64 -18.17
CA PRO A 452 5.29 9.96 -18.92
C PRO A 452 5.13 10.24 -20.43
N TRP A 453 6.23 10.25 -21.16
CA TRP A 453 6.28 10.55 -22.60
C TRP A 453 5.39 9.63 -23.45
N TRP A 454 5.28 8.35 -23.06
CA TRP A 454 4.42 7.37 -23.76
C TRP A 454 2.93 7.74 -23.67
N LEU A 455 2.49 8.33 -22.54
CA LEU A 455 1.11 8.78 -22.36
C LEU A 455 0.82 9.98 -23.27
N VAL A 456 1.77 10.91 -23.42
CA VAL A 456 1.66 12.05 -24.33
C VAL A 456 1.46 11.58 -25.77
N LEU A 457 2.36 10.70 -26.25
CA LEU A 457 2.27 10.15 -27.60
C LEU A 457 0.99 9.32 -27.80
N GLY A 458 0.65 8.48 -26.81
CA GLY A 458 -0.56 7.68 -26.83
C GLY A 458 -1.84 8.53 -26.89
N ALA A 459 -1.92 9.58 -26.11
CA ALA A 459 -3.08 10.49 -26.09
C ALA A 459 -3.26 11.24 -27.42
N ILE A 460 -2.16 11.72 -28.01
CA ILE A 460 -2.17 12.39 -29.32
C ILE A 460 -2.59 11.39 -30.41
N ALA A 461 -1.96 10.19 -30.45
CA ALA A 461 -2.29 9.16 -31.42
C ALA A 461 -3.76 8.70 -31.30
N PHE A 462 -4.24 8.56 -30.07
CA PHE A 462 -5.65 8.21 -29.81
C PHE A 462 -6.61 9.31 -30.27
N SER A 463 -6.27 10.59 -29.99
CA SER A 463 -7.06 11.74 -30.47
C SER A 463 -7.15 11.76 -32.01
N ILE A 464 -6.03 11.59 -32.70
CA ILE A 464 -6.01 11.52 -34.17
C ILE A 464 -6.86 10.37 -34.65
N SER A 465 -6.73 9.18 -34.05
CA SER A 465 -7.49 8.00 -34.44
C SER A 465 -9.00 8.20 -34.28
N VAL A 466 -9.44 8.73 -33.13
CA VAL A 466 -10.85 9.03 -32.88
C VAL A 466 -11.38 10.08 -33.86
N SER A 467 -10.59 11.14 -34.14
CA SER A 467 -10.97 12.18 -35.08
C SER A 467 -11.09 11.64 -36.51
N MET A 468 -10.15 10.80 -36.95
CA MET A 468 -10.23 10.15 -38.27
C MET A 468 -11.41 9.19 -38.40
N ILE A 469 -11.69 8.39 -37.36
CA ILE A 469 -12.85 7.49 -37.34
C ILE A 469 -14.16 8.31 -37.42
N SER A 470 -14.24 9.41 -36.66
CA SER A 470 -15.40 10.32 -36.71
C SER A 470 -15.58 10.97 -38.06
N GLY A 471 -14.46 11.24 -38.77
CA GLY A 471 -14.49 11.81 -40.13
C GLY A 471 -14.87 10.82 -41.25
N LEU A 472 -14.89 9.50 -40.97
CA LEU A 472 -15.20 8.48 -41.99
C LEU A 472 -16.55 8.67 -42.66
N TYR A 473 -17.59 8.84 -41.84
CA TYR A 473 -18.96 9.01 -42.37
C TYR A 473 -19.14 10.29 -43.22
N PRO A 474 -18.76 11.48 -42.70
CA PRO A 474 -18.90 12.69 -43.51
C PRO A 474 -18.00 12.66 -44.76
N ALA A 475 -16.77 12.19 -44.69
CA ALA A 475 -15.89 12.06 -45.85
C ALA A 475 -16.48 11.16 -46.95
N ALA A 476 -17.07 10.03 -46.56
CA ALA A 476 -17.72 9.12 -47.51
C ALA A 476 -18.95 9.78 -48.14
N ARG A 477 -19.70 10.59 -47.40
CA ARG A 477 -20.85 11.34 -47.92
C ARG A 477 -20.41 12.46 -48.89
N ALA A 478 -19.37 13.19 -48.59
CA ALA A 478 -18.78 14.19 -49.47
C ALA A 478 -18.31 13.60 -50.80
N ALA A 479 -17.67 12.47 -50.76
CA ALA A 479 -17.14 11.78 -51.94
C ALA A 479 -18.25 11.31 -52.91
N ARG A 480 -19.43 11.02 -52.42
CA ARG A 480 -20.58 10.60 -53.22
C ARG A 480 -21.42 11.74 -53.77
N LEU A 481 -21.01 12.99 -53.60
CA LEU A 481 -21.72 14.14 -54.16
C LEU A 481 -21.63 14.11 -55.69
N ASP A 482 -22.82 14.24 -56.35
CA ASP A 482 -22.96 14.36 -57.80
C ASP A 482 -22.52 15.77 -58.23
N PRO A 483 -21.47 15.92 -59.08
CA PRO A 483 -20.96 17.19 -59.51
C PRO A 483 -22.04 18.02 -60.24
N VAL A 484 -22.91 17.42 -61.04
CA VAL A 484 -23.97 18.10 -61.77
C VAL A 484 -25.01 18.72 -60.81
N LYS A 485 -25.41 17.94 -59.78
CA LYS A 485 -26.33 18.45 -58.77
C LYS A 485 -25.67 19.49 -57.84
N ALA A 486 -24.35 19.38 -57.60
CA ALA A 486 -23.63 20.32 -56.77
C ALA A 486 -23.45 21.70 -57.41
N LEU A 487 -23.31 21.73 -58.74
CA LEU A 487 -23.16 22.96 -59.53
C LEU A 487 -24.51 23.64 -59.88
N ARG A 488 -25.63 22.86 -59.89
CA ARG A 488 -26.96 23.34 -60.24
C ARG A 488 -27.77 23.92 -59.06
N TYR A 489 -27.23 23.80 -57.85
CA TYR A 489 -27.90 24.28 -56.64
C TYR A 489 -27.54 25.77 -56.45
N GLU A 490 -28.52 26.64 -56.68
CA GLU A 490 -28.56 28.01 -56.17
C GLU A 490 -29.04 28.06 -54.75
#